data_59dcd3e1b6cee00d3eb5bb340c22f92b
#
_entry.id   59dcd3e1b6cee00d3eb5bb340c22f92b
#
_cell.length_a   1.000
_cell.length_b   1.000
_cell.length_c   1.000
_cell.angle_alpha   90.00
_cell.angle_beta   90.00
_cell.angle_gamma   90.00
#
_symmetry.space_group_name_H-M   'P 1'
#
loop_
_entity.id
_entity.type
_entity.pdbx_description
1 polymer ?
#
loop_
_entity_poly.entity_id
_entity_poly.type
_entity_poly.pdbx_seq_one_letter_code
_entity_poly.pdbx_strand_id
1 'polypeptide(L)'
;MTPQDFIHKWKPVALTERATAQEHFLDLCRLLEHPTPAEDDPTGERFTFEKGVSKTGGGDGFADVWKKGFFAWEYKKKKRDLDKALEQLTRYAAALENPPLHVACDTHLFRIETRWTNEVPAKCEFELDDLAEPKNLAILHAAFFDPEKLRSGRTRAKLTKDAADKFQTISDSLQHRNPNREAVAHFVNQLVFCFFADSVGLLPHGVWRKLLEACSRKPEKSKEWLTQLFADMKDGGDFNLEDIAQFNGGLFDGREPLRLEHTEIGLLFAAASLDWSLIDPTIFGTLFERFLDPDKRAQIGATTPTPTRS
;
A
#
# COMPACT_ATOMS: atom_id res chain seq x y z
N MET A 1 5.94 -33.73 4.16
CA MET A 1 7.24 -33.04 3.85
C MET A 1 7.43 -31.98 4.92
N THR A 2 8.59 -31.92 5.58
CA THR A 2 8.85 -30.84 6.56
C THR A 2 9.32 -29.56 5.85
N PRO A 3 9.24 -28.37 6.51
CA PRO A 3 9.80 -27.15 5.96
C PRO A 3 11.29 -27.27 5.62
N GLN A 4 12.06 -27.97 6.43
CA GLN A 4 13.49 -28.22 6.22
C GLN A 4 13.72 -29.09 4.99
N ASP A 5 12.91 -30.13 4.76
CA ASP A 5 13.01 -30.98 3.57
C ASP A 5 12.72 -30.17 2.29
N PHE A 6 11.70 -29.30 2.36
CA PHE A 6 11.33 -28.42 1.26
C PHE A 6 12.47 -27.45 0.93
N ILE A 7 13.00 -26.74 1.93
CA ILE A 7 14.12 -25.79 1.78
C ILE A 7 15.33 -26.52 1.21
N HIS A 8 15.69 -27.69 1.77
CA HIS A 8 16.85 -28.46 1.30
C HIS A 8 16.71 -28.90 -0.16
N LYS A 9 15.51 -29.31 -0.58
CA LYS A 9 15.23 -29.70 -1.96
C LYS A 9 15.36 -28.51 -2.92
N TRP A 10 14.74 -27.36 -2.60
CA TRP A 10 14.59 -26.26 -3.54
C TRP A 10 15.73 -25.25 -3.54
N LYS A 11 16.53 -25.18 -2.48
CA LYS A 11 17.67 -24.25 -2.38
C LYS A 11 18.71 -24.39 -3.49
N PRO A 12 19.15 -25.60 -3.90
CA PRO A 12 20.12 -25.78 -4.98
C PRO A 12 19.51 -25.70 -6.38
N VAL A 13 18.18 -25.65 -6.53
CA VAL A 13 17.52 -25.72 -7.84
C VAL A 13 17.75 -24.43 -8.63
N ALA A 14 18.27 -24.60 -9.86
CA ALA A 14 18.54 -23.52 -10.81
C ALA A 14 17.95 -23.82 -12.20
N LEU A 15 16.89 -24.63 -12.26
CA LEU A 15 16.22 -25.02 -13.50
C LEU A 15 15.41 -23.86 -14.10
N THR A 16 14.88 -24.06 -15.31
CA THR A 16 14.02 -23.06 -15.96
C THR A 16 12.65 -22.99 -15.25
N GLU A 17 12.03 -21.81 -15.25
CA GLU A 17 10.70 -21.53 -14.69
C GLU A 17 9.67 -22.61 -15.06
N ARG A 18 9.54 -22.92 -16.34
CA ARG A 18 8.54 -23.88 -16.85
C ARG A 18 8.77 -25.31 -16.35
N ALA A 19 10.03 -25.69 -16.14
CA ALA A 19 10.37 -27.05 -15.68
C ALA A 19 10.16 -27.24 -14.17
N THR A 20 10.15 -26.13 -13.42
CA THR A 20 10.11 -26.18 -11.94
C THR A 20 8.80 -25.76 -11.35
N ALA A 21 8.02 -24.91 -12.03
CA ALA A 21 6.79 -24.31 -11.47
C ALA A 21 5.80 -25.36 -10.95
N GLN A 22 5.43 -26.33 -11.75
CA GLN A 22 4.46 -27.35 -11.35
C GLN A 22 5.00 -28.25 -10.24
N GLU A 23 6.26 -28.71 -10.34
CA GLU A 23 6.86 -29.55 -9.31
C GLU A 23 6.98 -28.82 -7.98
N HIS A 24 7.42 -27.55 -8.00
CA HIS A 24 7.51 -26.72 -6.82
C HIS A 24 6.13 -26.53 -6.16
N PHE A 25 5.10 -26.28 -6.96
CA PHE A 25 3.74 -26.12 -6.45
C PHE A 25 3.18 -27.41 -5.84
N LEU A 26 3.42 -28.55 -6.47
CA LEU A 26 3.04 -29.85 -5.93
C LEU A 26 3.74 -30.15 -4.58
N ASP A 27 5.01 -29.76 -4.46
CA ASP A 27 5.71 -29.91 -3.18
C ASP A 27 5.21 -28.93 -2.12
N LEU A 28 4.75 -27.71 -2.50
CA LEU A 28 4.05 -26.84 -1.58
C LEU A 28 2.75 -27.46 -1.07
N CYS A 29 1.99 -28.12 -1.96
CA CYS A 29 0.81 -28.89 -1.52
C CYS A 29 1.19 -29.96 -0.51
N ARG A 30 2.27 -30.70 -0.74
CA ARG A 30 2.76 -31.74 0.20
C ARG A 30 3.27 -31.16 1.52
N LEU A 31 3.95 -30.00 1.47
CA LEU A 31 4.43 -29.29 2.66
C LEU A 31 3.26 -28.87 3.55
N LEU A 32 2.19 -28.36 2.94
CA LEU A 32 1.01 -27.83 3.62
C LEU A 32 -0.06 -28.90 3.91
N GLU A 33 0.19 -30.17 3.54
CA GLU A 33 -0.79 -31.26 3.63
C GLU A 33 -2.11 -30.93 2.91
N HIS A 34 -2.00 -30.19 1.79
CA HIS A 34 -3.12 -29.79 0.94
C HIS A 34 -3.20 -30.72 -0.28
N PRO A 35 -4.40 -31.14 -0.71
CA PRO A 35 -4.55 -31.88 -1.95
C PRO A 35 -3.96 -31.11 -3.15
N THR A 36 -3.38 -31.82 -4.09
CA THR A 36 -2.93 -31.23 -5.37
C THR A 36 -4.12 -30.79 -6.22
N PRO A 37 -3.94 -29.95 -7.24
CA PRO A 37 -5.03 -29.56 -8.13
C PRO A 37 -5.80 -30.75 -8.70
N ALA A 38 -5.13 -31.80 -9.15
CA ALA A 38 -5.77 -32.98 -9.70
C ALA A 38 -6.51 -33.84 -8.67
N GLU A 39 -6.10 -33.80 -7.41
CA GLU A 39 -6.74 -34.52 -6.30
C GLU A 39 -7.96 -33.78 -5.77
N ASP A 40 -7.89 -32.43 -5.69
CA ASP A 40 -8.98 -31.58 -5.17
C ASP A 40 -10.04 -31.30 -6.23
N ASP A 41 -9.63 -31.15 -7.49
CA ASP A 41 -10.53 -30.81 -8.60
C ASP A 41 -10.09 -31.47 -9.93
N PRO A 42 -10.49 -32.72 -10.14
CA PRO A 42 -10.14 -33.45 -11.36
C PRO A 42 -10.65 -32.81 -12.66
N THR A 43 -11.65 -31.91 -12.58
CA THR A 43 -12.22 -31.22 -13.74
C THR A 43 -11.49 -29.91 -14.09
N GLY A 44 -10.71 -29.35 -13.14
CA GLY A 44 -9.99 -28.08 -13.31
C GLY A 44 -10.89 -26.84 -13.34
N GLU A 45 -12.12 -26.96 -12.85
CA GLU A 45 -13.07 -25.84 -12.81
C GLU A 45 -12.78 -24.85 -11.68
N ARG A 46 -12.24 -25.33 -10.56
CA ARG A 46 -11.98 -24.55 -9.35
C ARG A 46 -10.52 -24.47 -8.94
N PHE A 47 -9.72 -25.48 -9.30
CA PHE A 47 -8.30 -25.53 -8.94
C PHE A 47 -7.51 -26.19 -10.06
N THR A 48 -6.67 -25.42 -10.76
CA THR A 48 -5.96 -25.92 -11.94
C THR A 48 -4.63 -25.22 -12.17
N PHE A 49 -3.76 -25.92 -12.88
CA PHE A 49 -2.59 -25.31 -13.54
C PHE A 49 -3.00 -24.64 -14.86
N GLU A 50 -2.22 -23.66 -15.28
CA GLU A 50 -2.33 -22.99 -16.59
C GLU A 50 -3.78 -22.50 -16.88
N LYS A 51 -4.40 -21.80 -15.92
CA LYS A 51 -5.74 -21.24 -16.12
C LYS A 51 -5.71 -20.21 -17.23
N GLY A 52 -6.30 -20.60 -18.36
CA GLY A 52 -6.42 -19.73 -19.53
C GLY A 52 -7.36 -18.55 -19.28
N VAL A 53 -6.96 -17.36 -19.74
CA VAL A 53 -7.75 -16.14 -19.67
C VAL A 53 -7.71 -15.39 -20.99
N SER A 54 -8.84 -14.89 -21.45
CA SER A 54 -8.91 -13.99 -22.61
C SER A 54 -8.57 -12.58 -22.17
N LYS A 55 -7.60 -11.93 -22.80
CA LYS A 55 -7.20 -10.55 -22.46
C LYS A 55 -8.25 -9.56 -22.96
N THR A 56 -8.56 -8.58 -22.13
CA THR A 56 -9.28 -7.38 -22.55
C THR A 56 -8.37 -6.58 -23.50
N GLY A 57 -8.55 -6.74 -24.80
CA GLY A 57 -7.69 -6.12 -25.83
C GLY A 57 -7.03 -7.13 -26.79
N GLY A 58 -7.36 -8.44 -26.67
CA GLY A 58 -6.94 -9.51 -27.56
C GLY A 58 -5.66 -10.23 -27.12
N GLY A 59 -5.64 -11.54 -27.36
CA GLY A 59 -4.59 -12.48 -26.98
C GLY A 59 -4.91 -13.27 -25.72
N ASP A 60 -4.30 -14.44 -25.59
CA ASP A 60 -4.46 -15.32 -24.45
C ASP A 60 -3.41 -14.99 -23.36
N GLY A 61 -3.78 -15.22 -22.11
CA GLY A 61 -2.90 -15.20 -20.98
C GLY A 61 -3.19 -16.38 -20.08
N PHE A 62 -2.29 -16.67 -19.14
CA PHE A 62 -2.48 -17.78 -18.22
C PHE A 62 -2.02 -17.31 -16.82
N ALA A 63 -2.68 -17.81 -15.78
CA ALA A 63 -2.09 -17.90 -14.46
C ALA A 63 -1.48 -19.30 -14.32
N ASP A 64 -0.25 -19.41 -13.84
CA ASP A 64 0.42 -20.71 -13.70
C ASP A 64 -0.34 -21.65 -12.78
N VAL A 65 -0.92 -21.12 -11.70
CA VAL A 65 -1.87 -21.85 -10.85
C VAL A 65 -3.01 -20.93 -10.45
N TRP A 66 -4.22 -21.45 -10.43
CA TRP A 66 -5.40 -20.73 -9.99
C TRP A 66 -6.28 -21.61 -9.13
N LYS A 67 -6.72 -21.06 -7.98
CA LYS A 67 -7.70 -21.68 -7.10
C LYS A 67 -8.81 -20.66 -6.83
N LYS A 68 -10.03 -21.01 -7.28
CA LYS A 68 -11.22 -20.15 -7.19
C LYS A 68 -11.50 -19.72 -5.75
N GLY A 69 -11.63 -18.40 -5.55
CA GLY A 69 -11.88 -17.82 -4.23
C GLY A 69 -10.69 -17.81 -3.28
N PHE A 70 -9.52 -18.25 -3.73
CA PHE A 70 -8.30 -18.29 -2.93
C PHE A 70 -7.19 -17.44 -3.54
N PHE A 71 -6.60 -17.87 -4.65
CA PHE A 71 -5.47 -17.18 -5.25
C PHE A 71 -5.37 -17.36 -6.77
N ALA A 72 -4.64 -16.42 -7.38
CA ALA A 72 -3.95 -16.58 -8.64
C ALA A 72 -2.45 -16.53 -8.39
N TRP A 73 -1.71 -17.48 -8.94
CA TRP A 73 -0.29 -17.67 -8.70
C TRP A 73 0.48 -17.61 -10.01
N GLU A 74 1.57 -16.86 -10.02
CA GLU A 74 2.46 -16.69 -11.15
C GLU A 74 3.89 -17.00 -10.74
N TYR A 75 4.55 -17.85 -11.50
CA TYR A 75 5.98 -18.12 -11.34
C TYR A 75 6.81 -17.22 -12.24
N LYS A 76 8.00 -16.89 -11.80
CA LYS A 76 9.01 -16.17 -12.59
C LYS A 76 10.37 -16.80 -12.42
N LYS A 77 11.25 -16.56 -13.40
CA LYS A 77 12.66 -16.95 -13.27
C LYS A 77 13.29 -16.24 -12.08
N LYS A 78 14.20 -16.93 -11.41
CA LYS A 78 14.99 -16.40 -10.29
C LYS A 78 15.57 -15.03 -10.61
N LYS A 79 15.47 -14.09 -9.67
CA LYS A 79 15.92 -12.69 -9.78
C LYS A 79 15.15 -11.86 -10.83
N ARG A 80 13.98 -12.27 -11.26
CA ARG A 80 13.08 -11.43 -12.07
C ARG A 80 12.19 -10.57 -11.17
N ASP A 81 11.67 -9.52 -11.78
CA ASP A 81 10.78 -8.57 -11.14
C ASP A 81 9.41 -9.22 -10.83
N LEU A 82 9.18 -9.54 -9.57
CA LEU A 82 7.92 -10.13 -9.10
C LEU A 82 6.77 -9.10 -9.09
N ASP A 83 7.06 -7.80 -9.09
CA ASP A 83 6.01 -6.78 -9.21
C ASP A 83 5.32 -6.87 -10.58
N LYS A 84 6.08 -7.13 -11.65
CA LYS A 84 5.50 -7.38 -12.98
C LYS A 84 4.62 -8.61 -13.04
N ALA A 85 4.92 -9.65 -12.25
CA ALA A 85 4.04 -10.82 -12.13
C ALA A 85 2.72 -10.45 -11.45
N LEU A 86 2.77 -9.70 -10.35
CA LEU A 86 1.57 -9.21 -9.66
C LEU A 86 0.74 -8.27 -10.53
N GLU A 87 1.38 -7.37 -11.29
CA GLU A 87 0.70 -6.54 -12.28
C GLU A 87 0.02 -7.37 -13.39
N GLN A 88 0.67 -8.43 -13.84
CA GLN A 88 0.09 -9.36 -14.81
C GLN A 88 -1.17 -10.02 -14.26
N LEU A 89 -1.13 -10.58 -13.05
CA LEU A 89 -2.29 -11.16 -12.36
C LEU A 89 -3.40 -10.13 -12.15
N THR A 90 -3.05 -8.89 -11.83
CA THR A 90 -4.01 -7.80 -11.67
C THR A 90 -4.76 -7.50 -12.97
N ARG A 91 -4.07 -7.52 -14.11
CA ARG A 91 -4.73 -7.34 -15.42
C ARG A 91 -5.69 -8.48 -15.78
N TYR A 92 -5.45 -9.67 -15.22
CA TYR A 92 -6.28 -10.85 -15.49
C TYR A 92 -7.32 -11.12 -14.39
N ALA A 93 -7.33 -10.32 -13.31
CA ALA A 93 -8.12 -10.60 -12.12
C ALA A 93 -9.60 -10.85 -12.42
N ALA A 94 -10.23 -10.04 -13.27
CA ALA A 94 -11.64 -10.23 -13.64
C ALA A 94 -11.90 -11.58 -14.36
N ALA A 95 -11.01 -11.98 -15.27
CA ALA A 95 -11.13 -13.26 -15.99
C ALA A 95 -10.79 -14.47 -15.08
N LEU A 96 -10.07 -14.23 -13.97
CA LEU A 96 -9.77 -15.21 -12.93
C LEU A 96 -10.79 -15.18 -11.78
N GLU A 97 -11.93 -14.52 -11.97
CA GLU A 97 -12.99 -14.39 -10.97
C GLU A 97 -12.57 -13.62 -9.70
N ASN A 98 -11.65 -12.66 -9.86
CA ASN A 98 -11.14 -11.76 -8.80
C ASN A 98 -10.68 -12.51 -7.53
N PRO A 99 -9.67 -13.37 -7.62
CA PRO A 99 -9.18 -14.09 -6.46
C PRO A 99 -8.63 -13.10 -5.42
N PRO A 100 -8.88 -13.34 -4.11
CA PRO A 100 -8.48 -12.41 -3.06
C PRO A 100 -6.97 -12.30 -2.85
N LEU A 101 -6.19 -13.27 -3.37
CA LEU A 101 -4.74 -13.24 -3.27
C LEU A 101 -4.10 -13.33 -4.65
N HIS A 102 -3.13 -12.46 -4.91
CA HIS A 102 -2.18 -12.58 -6.00
C HIS A 102 -0.84 -13.01 -5.43
N VAL A 103 -0.28 -14.09 -5.96
CA VAL A 103 0.99 -14.64 -5.51
C VAL A 103 1.99 -14.67 -6.66
N ALA A 104 3.15 -14.09 -6.45
CA ALA A 104 4.30 -14.20 -7.35
C ALA A 104 5.43 -14.94 -6.65
N CYS A 105 6.04 -15.90 -7.33
CA CYS A 105 7.10 -16.72 -6.77
C CYS A 105 8.19 -17.00 -7.82
N ASP A 106 9.45 -17.01 -7.39
CA ASP A 106 10.59 -17.45 -8.23
C ASP A 106 11.28 -18.73 -7.68
N THR A 107 10.52 -19.53 -6.91
CA THR A 107 10.96 -20.70 -6.15
C THR A 107 11.79 -20.40 -4.90
N HIS A 108 12.34 -19.19 -4.76
CA HIS A 108 13.14 -18.76 -3.62
C HIS A 108 12.51 -17.59 -2.87
N LEU A 109 11.82 -16.71 -3.59
CA LEU A 109 11.13 -15.56 -3.02
C LEU A 109 9.63 -15.72 -3.25
N PHE A 110 8.86 -15.58 -2.18
CA PHE A 110 7.41 -15.56 -2.19
C PHE A 110 6.92 -14.16 -1.93
N ARG A 111 6.04 -13.67 -2.80
CA ARG A 111 5.37 -12.39 -2.62
C ARG A 111 3.87 -12.57 -2.77
N ILE A 112 3.13 -12.28 -1.71
CA ILE A 112 1.68 -12.42 -1.65
C ILE A 112 1.08 -11.04 -1.47
N GLU A 113 0.13 -10.68 -2.32
CA GLU A 113 -0.61 -9.43 -2.23
C GLU A 113 -2.11 -9.70 -2.11
N THR A 114 -2.75 -9.06 -1.13
CA THR A 114 -4.19 -9.18 -0.91
C THR A 114 -4.97 -8.23 -1.83
N ARG A 115 -6.15 -8.67 -2.33
CA ARG A 115 -6.94 -7.95 -3.33
C ARG A 115 -8.43 -7.87 -3.00
N TRP A 116 -8.79 -7.80 -1.73
CA TRP A 116 -10.20 -7.59 -1.34
C TRP A 116 -10.69 -6.23 -1.79
N THR A 117 -11.93 -6.21 -2.29
CA THR A 117 -12.61 -4.96 -2.69
C THR A 117 -12.74 -4.02 -1.48
N ASN A 118 -12.45 -2.74 -1.70
CA ASN A 118 -12.49 -1.68 -0.67
C ASN A 118 -11.50 -1.83 0.50
N GLU A 119 -10.52 -2.74 0.41
CA GLU A 119 -9.45 -2.83 1.38
C GLU A 119 -8.12 -2.32 0.82
N VAL A 120 -7.26 -1.93 1.73
CA VAL A 120 -5.86 -1.60 1.43
C VAL A 120 -5.12 -2.91 1.20
N PRO A 121 -4.49 -3.12 0.03
CA PRO A 121 -3.69 -4.31 -0.19
C PRO A 121 -2.61 -4.47 0.87
N ALA A 122 -2.53 -5.66 1.46
CA ALA A 122 -1.40 -6.05 2.30
C ALA A 122 -0.42 -6.85 1.46
N LYS A 123 0.88 -6.61 1.66
CA LYS A 123 1.96 -7.35 1.02
C LYS A 123 2.71 -8.16 2.06
N CYS A 124 2.86 -9.45 1.81
CA CYS A 124 3.72 -10.36 2.57
C CYS A 124 4.84 -10.83 1.65
N GLU A 125 6.07 -10.74 2.11
CA GLU A 125 7.23 -11.20 1.36
C GLU A 125 8.17 -11.96 2.30
N PHE A 126 8.68 -13.10 1.85
CA PHE A 126 9.65 -13.91 2.58
C PHE A 126 10.42 -14.82 1.63
N GLU A 127 11.65 -15.14 2.00
CA GLU A 127 12.51 -16.02 1.24
C GLU A 127 12.27 -17.51 1.57
N LEU A 128 12.78 -18.38 0.73
CA LEU A 128 12.70 -19.84 0.91
C LEU A 128 13.22 -20.29 2.29
N ASP A 129 14.34 -19.73 2.74
CA ASP A 129 14.95 -20.07 4.04
C ASP A 129 14.04 -19.63 5.21
N ASP A 130 13.24 -18.59 5.03
CA ASP A 130 12.33 -18.07 6.05
C ASP A 130 11.10 -18.99 6.28
N LEU A 131 10.87 -20.00 5.42
CA LEU A 131 9.82 -20.99 5.64
C LEU A 131 10.05 -21.85 6.89
N ALA A 132 11.26 -21.85 7.43
CA ALA A 132 11.56 -22.45 8.74
C ALA A 132 10.86 -21.71 9.90
N GLU A 133 10.48 -20.44 9.70
CA GLU A 133 9.77 -19.65 10.69
C GLU A 133 8.26 -19.94 10.65
N PRO A 134 7.64 -20.30 11.79
CA PRO A 134 6.21 -20.65 11.83
C PRO A 134 5.28 -19.58 11.27
N LYS A 135 5.64 -18.27 11.39
CA LYS A 135 4.83 -17.17 10.87
C LYS A 135 4.71 -17.22 9.36
N ASN A 136 5.78 -17.54 8.62
CA ASN A 136 5.79 -17.54 7.16
C ASN A 136 5.07 -18.80 6.62
N LEU A 137 5.24 -19.92 7.28
CA LEU A 137 4.47 -21.14 6.99
C LEU A 137 2.96 -20.91 7.22
N ALA A 138 2.60 -20.19 8.30
CA ALA A 138 1.21 -19.84 8.58
C ALA A 138 0.59 -18.92 7.50
N ILE A 139 1.38 -18.03 6.87
CA ILE A 139 0.93 -17.21 5.74
C ILE A 139 0.58 -18.11 4.54
N LEU A 140 1.46 -19.05 4.17
CA LEU A 140 1.18 -19.99 3.08
C LEU A 140 -0.03 -20.88 3.41
N HIS A 141 -0.10 -21.39 4.65
CA HIS A 141 -1.23 -22.19 5.09
C HIS A 141 -2.55 -21.39 4.96
N ALA A 142 -2.56 -20.13 5.39
CA ALA A 142 -3.71 -19.26 5.24
C ALA A 142 -4.08 -19.06 3.76
N ALA A 143 -3.10 -18.85 2.88
CA ALA A 143 -3.36 -18.70 1.44
C ALA A 143 -4.06 -19.93 0.83
N PHE A 144 -3.72 -21.13 1.26
CA PHE A 144 -4.27 -22.37 0.71
C PHE A 144 -5.60 -22.80 1.33
N PHE A 145 -5.85 -22.49 2.61
CA PHE A 145 -6.99 -23.02 3.38
C PHE A 145 -8.00 -21.96 3.81
N ASP A 146 -7.53 -20.72 4.11
CA ASP A 146 -8.39 -19.68 4.66
C ASP A 146 -7.77 -18.29 4.38
N PRO A 147 -7.88 -17.78 3.14
CA PRO A 147 -7.30 -16.50 2.77
C PRO A 147 -7.82 -15.31 3.59
N GLU A 148 -9.01 -15.43 4.21
CA GLU A 148 -9.56 -14.35 5.06
C GLU A 148 -8.65 -14.01 6.24
N LYS A 149 -7.82 -14.95 6.73
CA LYS A 149 -6.80 -14.69 7.76
C LYS A 149 -5.71 -13.71 7.34
N LEU A 150 -5.52 -13.52 6.03
CA LEU A 150 -4.56 -12.56 5.49
C LEU A 150 -5.17 -11.19 5.23
N ARG A 151 -6.44 -11.01 5.54
CA ARG A 151 -7.17 -9.78 5.34
C ARG A 151 -6.62 -8.68 6.25
N SER A 152 -6.29 -7.52 5.68
CA SER A 152 -5.73 -6.42 6.45
C SER A 152 -6.75 -5.76 7.39
N GLY A 153 -8.04 -5.87 7.08
CA GLY A 153 -9.12 -5.16 7.77
C GLY A 153 -9.01 -3.63 7.65
N ARG A 154 -8.09 -3.13 6.82
CA ARG A 154 -7.83 -1.70 6.61
C ARG A 154 -8.55 -1.27 5.34
N THR A 155 -9.66 -0.58 5.48
CA THR A 155 -10.37 0.01 4.34
C THR A 155 -9.76 1.35 3.94
N ARG A 156 -9.93 1.77 2.67
CA ARG A 156 -9.53 3.10 2.21
C ARG A 156 -10.21 4.20 3.03
N ALA A 157 -11.49 4.01 3.39
CA ALA A 157 -12.22 4.95 4.24
C ALA A 157 -11.59 5.07 5.63
N LYS A 158 -11.18 3.94 6.25
CA LYS A 158 -10.48 3.95 7.54
C LYS A 158 -9.12 4.62 7.42
N LEU A 159 -8.36 4.32 6.36
CA LEU A 159 -7.06 4.95 6.11
C LEU A 159 -7.19 6.47 5.94
N THR A 160 -8.19 6.92 5.15
CA THR A 160 -8.50 8.34 4.95
C THR A 160 -8.90 9.00 6.28
N LYS A 161 -9.72 8.32 7.10
CA LYS A 161 -10.09 8.82 8.44
C LYS A 161 -8.87 8.92 9.36
N ASP A 162 -8.02 7.90 9.41
CA ASP A 162 -6.80 7.88 10.25
C ASP A 162 -5.85 9.03 9.87
N ALA A 163 -5.73 9.35 8.58
CA ALA A 163 -5.00 10.53 8.11
C ALA A 163 -5.67 11.82 8.60
N ALA A 164 -6.98 11.96 8.39
CA ALA A 164 -7.75 13.13 8.81
C ALA A 164 -7.64 13.42 10.33
N ASP A 165 -7.72 12.37 11.14
CA ASP A 165 -7.64 12.49 12.61
C ASP A 165 -6.25 12.97 13.05
N LYS A 166 -5.16 12.53 12.37
CA LYS A 166 -3.80 13.02 12.65
C LYS A 166 -3.66 14.51 12.32
N PHE A 167 -4.14 14.93 11.14
CA PHE A 167 -4.08 16.33 10.74
C PHE A 167 -5.00 17.23 11.55
N GLN A 168 -6.12 16.70 12.04
CA GLN A 168 -6.96 17.41 13.00
C GLN A 168 -6.18 17.68 14.30
N THR A 169 -5.48 16.68 14.83
CA THR A 169 -4.66 16.83 16.03
C THR A 169 -3.53 17.85 15.83
N ILE A 170 -2.88 17.84 14.67
CA ILE A 170 -1.86 18.84 14.30
C ILE A 170 -2.48 20.24 14.24
N SER A 171 -3.64 20.38 13.60
CA SER A 171 -4.36 21.65 13.52
C SER A 171 -4.72 22.19 14.90
N ASP A 172 -5.26 21.35 15.77
CA ASP A 172 -5.64 21.75 17.14
C ASP A 172 -4.40 22.21 17.93
N SER A 173 -3.29 21.48 17.84
CA SER A 173 -2.01 21.87 18.46
C SER A 173 -1.50 23.23 17.97
N LEU A 174 -1.52 23.46 16.66
CA LEU A 174 -1.11 24.72 16.04
C LEU A 174 -2.04 25.87 16.42
N GLN A 175 -3.37 25.64 16.50
CA GLN A 175 -4.35 26.65 16.89
C GLN A 175 -4.17 27.12 18.34
N HIS A 176 -3.73 26.27 19.25
CA HIS A 176 -3.42 26.67 20.64
C HIS A 176 -2.29 27.71 20.70
N ARG A 177 -1.38 27.70 19.73
CA ARG A 177 -0.21 28.60 19.68
C ARG A 177 -0.38 29.76 18.71
N ASN A 178 -1.35 29.66 17.80
CA ASN A 178 -1.58 30.68 16.78
C ASN A 178 -3.07 31.06 16.72
N PRO A 179 -3.46 32.31 17.03
CA PRO A 179 -4.84 32.73 17.00
C PRO A 179 -5.43 32.88 15.60
N ASN A 180 -4.59 32.95 14.56
CA ASN A 180 -5.04 33.04 13.17
C ASN A 180 -5.39 31.65 12.63
N ARG A 181 -6.64 31.25 12.78
CA ARG A 181 -7.17 29.96 12.34
C ARG A 181 -7.02 29.73 10.84
N GLU A 182 -7.17 30.77 10.04
CA GLU A 182 -7.04 30.70 8.59
C GLU A 182 -5.59 30.39 8.18
N ALA A 183 -4.61 30.98 8.87
CA ALA A 183 -3.18 30.67 8.64
C ALA A 183 -2.87 29.22 9.03
N VAL A 184 -3.43 28.71 10.12
CA VAL A 184 -3.28 27.32 10.54
C VAL A 184 -3.89 26.37 9.50
N ALA A 185 -5.14 26.62 9.09
CA ALA A 185 -5.83 25.82 8.08
C ALA A 185 -5.06 25.75 6.77
N HIS A 186 -4.56 26.90 6.30
CA HIS A 186 -3.75 26.99 5.10
C HIS A 186 -2.45 26.19 5.22
N PHE A 187 -1.73 26.35 6.31
CA PHE A 187 -0.48 25.62 6.56
C PHE A 187 -0.70 24.11 6.66
N VAL A 188 -1.73 23.65 7.34
CA VAL A 188 -2.06 22.23 7.41
C VAL A 188 -2.37 21.65 6.03
N ASN A 189 -3.07 22.40 5.15
CA ASN A 189 -3.31 21.99 3.78
C ASN A 189 -2.01 21.89 2.96
N GLN A 190 -1.06 22.80 3.16
CA GLN A 190 0.27 22.71 2.54
C GLN A 190 0.99 21.42 2.96
N LEU A 191 0.94 21.08 4.25
CA LEU A 191 1.53 19.83 4.76
C LEU A 191 0.86 18.59 4.15
N VAL A 192 -0.48 18.53 4.11
CA VAL A 192 -1.22 17.43 3.49
C VAL A 192 -0.86 17.30 2.01
N PHE A 193 -0.77 18.42 1.29
CA PHE A 193 -0.37 18.41 -0.12
C PHE A 193 1.03 17.82 -0.32
N CYS A 194 2.00 18.09 0.55
CA CYS A 194 3.34 17.51 0.47
C CYS A 194 3.31 15.97 0.52
N PHE A 195 2.44 15.36 1.31
CA PHE A 195 2.28 13.91 1.35
C PHE A 195 1.73 13.35 0.04
N PHE A 196 0.73 14.02 -0.55
CA PHE A 196 0.23 13.60 -1.87
C PHE A 196 1.28 13.80 -2.96
N ALA A 197 1.96 14.95 -2.97
CA ALA A 197 3.01 15.24 -3.94
C ALA A 197 4.15 14.21 -3.91
N ASP A 198 4.56 13.79 -2.70
CA ASP A 198 5.55 12.71 -2.51
C ASP A 198 5.02 11.36 -3.03
N SER A 199 3.75 11.03 -2.74
CA SER A 199 3.15 9.74 -3.11
C SER A 199 2.94 9.55 -4.61
N VAL A 200 2.70 10.62 -5.35
CA VAL A 200 2.49 10.58 -6.81
C VAL A 200 3.76 10.94 -7.61
N GLY A 201 4.89 11.13 -6.93
CA GLY A 201 6.18 11.41 -7.55
C GLY A 201 6.32 12.85 -8.09
N LEU A 202 5.50 13.77 -7.61
CA LEU A 202 5.65 15.20 -7.91
C LEU A 202 6.81 15.83 -7.12
N LEU A 203 7.09 15.35 -5.92
CA LEU A 203 8.34 15.62 -5.22
C LEU A 203 9.36 14.54 -5.54
N PRO A 204 10.65 14.85 -5.65
CA PRO A 204 11.70 13.84 -5.79
C PRO A 204 11.68 12.86 -4.62
N HIS A 205 11.95 11.59 -4.94
CA HIS A 205 11.79 10.49 -3.99
C HIS A 205 12.54 10.72 -2.67
N GLY A 206 11.80 10.70 -1.57
CA GLY A 206 12.34 10.81 -0.22
C GLY A 206 12.68 12.25 0.25
N VAL A 207 12.50 13.29 -0.56
CA VAL A 207 12.73 14.69 -0.14
C VAL A 207 11.87 15.05 1.05
N TRP A 208 10.57 14.77 0.99
CA TRP A 208 9.65 15.05 2.08
C TRP A 208 10.04 14.30 3.37
N ARG A 209 10.35 13.03 3.27
CA ARG A 209 10.80 12.22 4.41
C ARG A 209 12.09 12.75 5.03
N LYS A 210 13.11 13.04 4.21
CA LYS A 210 14.38 13.62 4.68
C LYS A 210 14.16 14.95 5.41
N LEU A 211 13.25 15.80 4.91
CA LEU A 211 12.89 17.05 5.56
C LEU A 211 12.26 16.81 6.94
N LEU A 212 11.30 15.90 7.05
CA LEU A 212 10.71 15.54 8.34
C LEU A 212 11.75 14.99 9.33
N GLU A 213 12.69 14.16 8.86
CA GLU A 213 13.81 13.66 9.67
C GLU A 213 14.73 14.80 10.15
N ALA A 214 14.99 15.79 9.31
CA ALA A 214 15.76 16.97 9.71
C ALA A 214 14.99 17.80 10.76
N CYS A 215 13.69 18.01 10.55
CA CYS A 215 12.80 18.70 11.51
C CYS A 215 12.72 17.96 12.84
N SER A 216 12.72 16.63 12.86
CA SER A 216 12.72 15.85 14.11
C SER A 216 13.99 16.08 14.94
N ARG A 217 15.13 16.24 14.28
CA ARG A 217 16.41 16.53 14.95
C ARG A 217 16.54 17.98 15.40
N LYS A 218 15.94 18.92 14.68
CA LYS A 218 16.01 20.36 14.92
C LYS A 218 14.65 21.05 14.66
N PRO A 219 13.68 20.89 15.58
CA PRO A 219 12.34 21.46 15.40
C PRO A 219 12.32 22.99 15.28
N GLU A 220 13.28 23.65 15.90
CA GLU A 220 13.44 25.11 15.83
C GLU A 220 13.70 25.62 14.40
N LYS A 221 14.23 24.76 13.51
CA LYS A 221 14.48 25.08 12.10
C LYS A 221 13.36 24.65 11.16
N SER A 222 12.31 24.03 11.64
CA SER A 222 11.23 23.52 10.81
C SER A 222 10.57 24.61 9.95
N LYS A 223 10.35 25.80 10.51
CA LYS A 223 9.81 26.94 9.76
C LYS A 223 10.72 27.35 8.60
N GLU A 224 12.03 27.49 8.84
CA GLU A 224 13.03 27.87 7.86
C GLU A 224 13.04 26.90 6.67
N TRP A 225 13.14 25.60 6.96
CA TRP A 225 13.25 24.57 5.93
C TRP A 225 11.93 24.37 5.16
N LEU A 226 10.78 24.48 5.82
CA LEU A 226 9.48 24.46 5.15
C LEU A 226 9.28 25.68 4.27
N THR A 227 9.75 26.87 4.70
CA THR A 227 9.69 28.08 3.88
C THR A 227 10.48 27.89 2.59
N GLN A 228 11.68 27.31 2.68
CA GLN A 228 12.49 27.03 1.49
C GLN A 228 11.79 26.05 0.56
N LEU A 229 11.34 24.89 1.08
CA LEU A 229 10.65 23.89 0.25
C LEU A 229 9.41 24.49 -0.43
N PHE A 230 8.59 25.27 0.30
CA PHE A 230 7.37 25.85 -0.26
C PHE A 230 7.65 26.93 -1.29
N ALA A 231 8.76 27.67 -1.15
CA ALA A 231 9.22 28.61 -2.17
C ALA A 231 9.65 27.87 -3.44
N ASP A 232 10.43 26.79 -3.30
CA ASP A 232 10.88 25.97 -4.42
C ASP A 232 9.69 25.26 -5.11
N MET A 233 8.69 24.81 -4.34
CA MET A 233 7.44 24.28 -4.91
C MET A 233 6.63 25.33 -5.64
N LYS A 234 6.63 26.59 -5.18
CA LYS A 234 5.91 27.69 -5.83
C LYS A 234 6.55 28.11 -7.13
N ASP A 235 7.86 28.38 -7.12
CA ASP A 235 8.55 29.04 -8.20
C ASP A 235 9.40 28.09 -9.07
N GLY A 236 9.56 26.84 -8.62
CA GLY A 236 10.56 25.92 -9.10
C GLY A 236 11.93 26.22 -8.48
N GLY A 237 12.76 25.22 -8.28
CA GLY A 237 14.07 25.43 -7.70
C GLY A 237 14.78 24.17 -7.27
N ASP A 238 15.85 24.33 -6.52
CA ASP A 238 16.67 23.24 -6.01
C ASP A 238 16.55 23.13 -4.47
N PHE A 239 15.95 22.07 -4.00
CA PHE A 239 15.90 21.77 -2.57
C PHE A 239 16.87 20.64 -2.23
N ASN A 240 17.92 20.94 -1.48
CA ASN A 240 18.94 19.95 -1.09
C ASN A 240 19.55 19.16 -2.27
N LEU A 241 19.84 19.84 -3.38
CA LEU A 241 20.37 19.26 -4.63
C LEU A 241 19.37 18.38 -5.41
N GLU A 242 18.11 18.45 -5.09
CA GLU A 242 17.03 17.79 -5.82
C GLU A 242 16.20 18.87 -6.54
N ASP A 243 15.98 18.71 -7.84
CA ASP A 243 15.20 19.64 -8.66
C ASP A 243 13.71 19.53 -8.30
N ILE A 244 13.11 20.65 -7.84
CA ILE A 244 11.70 20.75 -7.50
C ILE A 244 10.97 21.42 -8.64
N ALA A 245 10.04 20.69 -9.25
CA ALA A 245 9.19 21.26 -10.30
C ALA A 245 8.26 22.34 -9.72
N GLN A 246 7.94 23.35 -10.52
CA GLN A 246 6.98 24.38 -10.15
C GLN A 246 5.56 23.79 -10.03
N PHE A 247 4.91 24.05 -8.91
CA PHE A 247 3.51 23.70 -8.69
C PHE A 247 2.62 24.91 -8.96
N ASN A 248 1.86 24.84 -10.03
CA ASN A 248 0.98 25.93 -10.44
C ASN A 248 -0.31 25.92 -9.61
N GLY A 249 -0.35 26.68 -8.53
CA GLY A 249 -1.54 26.83 -7.67
C GLY A 249 -1.28 27.73 -6.49
N GLY A 250 -2.26 28.54 -6.09
CA GLY A 250 -2.18 29.50 -4.99
C GLY A 250 -1.99 28.91 -3.59
N LEU A 251 -1.79 27.58 -3.49
CA LEU A 251 -1.59 26.92 -2.19
C LEU A 251 -0.31 27.37 -1.48
N PHE A 252 0.74 27.71 -2.25
CA PHE A 252 2.03 28.16 -1.70
C PHE A 252 2.19 29.69 -1.77
N ASP A 253 1.14 30.41 -2.18
CA ASP A 253 1.16 31.87 -2.25
C ASP A 253 0.89 32.56 -0.90
N GLY A 254 1.74 33.52 -0.55
CA GLY A 254 1.41 34.61 0.35
C GLY A 254 1.38 34.32 1.85
N ARG A 255 1.65 33.10 2.32
CA ARG A 255 1.65 32.81 3.77
C ARG A 255 2.88 32.00 4.18
N GLU A 256 3.55 32.47 5.23
CA GLU A 256 4.68 31.75 5.80
C GLU A 256 4.25 30.50 6.56
N PRO A 257 5.00 29.40 6.47
CA PRO A 257 4.83 28.21 7.29
C PRO A 257 4.88 28.52 8.78
N LEU A 258 4.15 27.75 9.56
CA LEU A 258 4.24 27.82 11.01
C LEU A 258 5.37 26.89 11.50
N ARG A 259 5.96 27.26 12.62
CA ARG A 259 6.95 26.41 13.29
C ARG A 259 6.26 25.16 13.84
N LEU A 260 6.84 24.00 13.58
CA LEU A 260 6.43 22.71 14.12
C LEU A 260 7.20 22.39 15.41
N GLU A 261 6.52 21.72 16.33
CA GLU A 261 7.12 21.17 17.55
C GLU A 261 7.26 19.65 17.45
N HIS A 262 7.95 19.03 18.41
CA HIS A 262 8.19 17.60 18.43
C HIS A 262 6.92 16.75 18.28
N THR A 263 5.82 17.17 18.93
CA THR A 263 4.55 16.44 18.89
C THR A 263 3.95 16.41 17.47
N GLU A 264 3.92 17.56 16.80
CA GLU A 264 3.39 17.68 15.44
C GLU A 264 4.26 16.94 14.45
N ILE A 265 5.58 17.04 14.59
CA ILE A 265 6.54 16.29 13.75
C ILE A 265 6.35 14.77 13.94
N GLY A 266 6.14 14.30 15.17
CA GLY A 266 5.82 12.90 15.45
C GLY A 266 4.54 12.42 14.75
N LEU A 267 3.49 13.26 14.74
CA LEU A 267 2.24 12.98 14.01
C LEU A 267 2.44 12.96 12.49
N LEU A 268 3.28 13.85 11.95
CA LEU A 268 3.64 13.85 10.53
C LEU A 268 4.42 12.58 10.15
N PHE A 269 5.33 12.09 11.01
CA PHE A 269 5.97 10.79 10.79
C PHE A 269 4.98 9.63 10.79
N ALA A 270 4.03 9.64 11.72
CA ALA A 270 2.96 8.65 11.76
C ALA A 270 2.05 8.73 10.51
N ALA A 271 1.85 9.93 9.96
CA ALA A 271 1.15 10.12 8.69
C ALA A 271 1.99 9.64 7.49
N ALA A 272 3.32 9.79 7.52
CA ALA A 272 4.23 9.34 6.47
C ALA A 272 4.28 7.80 6.35
N SER A 273 3.83 7.06 7.35
CA SER A 273 3.72 5.59 7.29
C SER A 273 2.45 5.10 6.59
N LEU A 274 1.52 5.99 6.24
CA LEU A 274 0.29 5.67 5.52
C LEU A 274 0.57 5.61 4.01
N ASP A 275 -0.19 4.77 3.30
CA ASP A 275 -0.16 4.74 1.84
C ASP A 275 -1.05 5.86 1.27
N TRP A 276 -0.42 6.98 0.92
CA TRP A 276 -1.12 8.17 0.43
C TRP A 276 -1.73 7.99 -0.96
N SER A 277 -1.28 7.01 -1.75
CA SER A 277 -1.90 6.68 -3.04
C SER A 277 -3.31 6.12 -2.91
N LEU A 278 -3.67 5.64 -1.72
CA LEU A 278 -4.96 5.05 -1.40
C LEU A 278 -5.88 5.97 -0.59
N ILE A 279 -5.37 7.13 -0.16
CA ILE A 279 -6.15 8.15 0.56
C ILE A 279 -6.98 8.94 -0.45
N ASP A 280 -8.27 9.15 -0.13
CA ASP A 280 -9.17 9.92 -0.99
C ASP A 280 -8.76 11.42 -1.01
N PRO A 281 -8.46 12.00 -2.17
CA PRO A 281 -8.11 13.42 -2.29
C PRO A 281 -9.19 14.39 -1.78
N THR A 282 -10.45 13.97 -1.69
CA THR A 282 -11.55 14.81 -1.14
C THR A 282 -11.33 15.18 0.31
N ILE A 283 -10.41 14.49 1.01
CA ILE A 283 -9.98 14.82 2.38
C ILE A 283 -9.52 16.29 2.49
N PHE A 284 -8.91 16.87 1.44
CA PHE A 284 -8.48 18.27 1.44
C PHE A 284 -9.64 19.24 1.67
N GLY A 285 -10.73 19.07 0.90
CA GLY A 285 -11.93 19.90 1.07
C GLY A 285 -12.53 19.76 2.45
N THR A 286 -12.66 18.52 2.91
CA THR A 286 -13.21 18.20 4.24
C THR A 286 -12.35 18.75 5.37
N LEU A 287 -11.03 18.65 5.29
CA LEU A 287 -10.12 19.18 6.29
C LEU A 287 -10.14 20.70 6.31
N PHE A 288 -10.16 21.35 5.12
CA PHE A 288 -10.22 22.79 5.03
C PHE A 288 -11.49 23.37 5.68
N GLU A 289 -12.65 22.78 5.38
CA GLU A 289 -13.91 23.17 6.01
C GLU A 289 -13.91 22.97 7.53
N ARG A 290 -13.36 21.85 8.01
CA ARG A 290 -13.26 21.55 9.45
C ARG A 290 -12.35 22.51 10.20
N PHE A 291 -11.26 22.96 9.58
CA PHE A 291 -10.30 23.86 10.22
C PHE A 291 -10.87 25.27 10.36
N LEU A 292 -11.73 25.68 9.44
CA LEU A 292 -12.36 27.02 9.45
C LEU A 292 -13.58 27.08 10.39
N ASP A 293 -14.38 26.00 10.49
CA ASP A 293 -15.65 26.00 11.23
C ASP A 293 -15.69 24.91 12.34
N PRO A 294 -15.54 25.33 13.62
CA PRO A 294 -15.60 24.40 14.76
C PRO A 294 -16.95 23.69 14.93
N ASP A 295 -18.05 24.30 14.50
CA ASP A 295 -19.40 23.76 14.71
C ASP A 295 -19.74 22.63 13.72
N LYS A 296 -19.06 22.57 12.58
CA LYS A 296 -19.15 21.45 11.63
C LYS A 296 -18.42 20.18 12.08
N ARG A 297 -17.60 20.23 13.14
CA ARG A 297 -16.88 19.07 13.70
C ARG A 297 -17.79 17.91 14.11
N ALA A 298 -19.02 18.22 14.57
CA ALA A 298 -19.98 17.23 15.08
C ALA A 298 -20.78 16.48 14.00
N GLN A 299 -20.92 17.04 12.79
CA GLN A 299 -21.85 16.51 11.79
C GLN A 299 -21.32 15.34 10.96
N ILE A 300 -20.01 15.13 10.85
CA ILE A 300 -19.43 14.08 9.98
C ILE A 300 -19.29 12.73 10.70
N GLY A 301 -19.47 12.69 12.03
CA GLY A 301 -19.60 11.44 12.80
C GLY A 301 -20.98 10.75 12.72
N ALA A 302 -21.98 11.39 12.12
CA ALA A 302 -23.39 10.98 12.20
C ALA A 302 -24.01 10.44 10.91
N THR A 303 -23.27 10.31 9.82
CA THR A 303 -23.78 9.66 8.60
C THR A 303 -23.43 8.18 8.53
N THR A 304 -23.99 7.38 9.42
CA THR A 304 -24.30 5.98 9.17
C THR A 304 -25.59 5.95 8.36
N PRO A 305 -25.63 5.35 7.14
CA PRO A 305 -26.90 5.15 6.43
C PRO A 305 -27.73 4.14 7.24
N THR A 306 -28.88 4.59 7.71
CA THR A 306 -29.92 3.71 8.26
C THR A 306 -30.40 2.79 7.14
N PRO A 307 -30.45 1.43 7.35
CA PRO A 307 -31.03 0.54 6.37
C PRO A 307 -32.54 0.81 6.33
N THR A 308 -33.04 1.30 5.20
CA THR A 308 -34.47 1.35 4.88
C THR A 308 -35.01 -0.09 4.86
N ARG A 309 -35.83 -0.40 5.86
CA ARG A 309 -36.76 -1.54 5.82
C ARG A 309 -37.85 -1.26 4.78
N SER A 310 -37.95 -2.12 3.82
CA SER A 310 -39.20 -2.44 3.08
C SER A 310 -39.17 -3.90 2.72
#